data_91925554612848ec3c9b8e6e321a5b82
#
_entry.id   91925554612848ec3c9b8e6e321a5b82
#
_cell.length_a   1.000
_cell.length_b   1.000
_cell.length_c   1.000
_cell.angle_alpha   90.00
_cell.angle_beta   90.00
_cell.angle_gamma   90.00
#
_symmetry.space_group_name_H-M   'P 1'
#
loop_
_entity.id
_entity.type
_entity.pdbx_description
1 polymer ?
#
loop_
_entity_poly.entity_id
_entity_poly.type
_entity_poly.pdbx_seq_one_letter_code
_entity_poly.pdbx_strand_id
1 'polypeptide(L)'
;MLRALILSLPLALAAPLAGAETATLTVTGEGRVEVAPDMARITLGLRAREATAEGALAAAAGQARAVLERLGAAGVAAEDLQTVAIRLDPVMVYAENAAPRIEGYEAGTTLAVRVRRLEGLGALLDLAVAGGAAEVGGIVFEVADPQPLEDRARAEAVADARRRAGVIAQAAGLALGPVVEITEGAAAAAPGVPMLRFAEAAGMPVAPGQIAIGATVRIVFALSPP
;
A
#
# COMPACT_ATOMS: atom_id res chain seq x y z
N MET A 1 -71.97 -12.25 -63.69
CA MET A 1 -72.03 -12.59 -62.27
C MET A 1 -70.65 -13.07 -61.88
N LEU A 2 -69.81 -12.19 -61.28
CA LEU A 2 -68.40 -12.47 -60.91
C LEU A 2 -68.29 -12.52 -59.36
N ARG A 3 -68.13 -13.71 -58.80
CA ARG A 3 -67.95 -13.88 -57.39
C ARG A 3 -66.48 -13.68 -57.01
N ALA A 4 -66.17 -12.60 -56.35
CA ALA A 4 -64.83 -12.35 -55.76
C ALA A 4 -64.63 -13.23 -54.45
N LEU A 5 -63.60 -14.08 -54.47
CA LEU A 5 -63.21 -14.89 -53.36
C LEU A 5 -62.15 -14.10 -52.60
N ILE A 6 -62.48 -13.61 -51.37
CA ILE A 6 -61.58 -12.90 -50.49
C ILE A 6 -60.87 -13.99 -49.65
N LEU A 7 -59.55 -14.15 -49.93
CA LEU A 7 -58.69 -15.04 -49.18
C LEU A 7 -58.09 -14.27 -47.94
N SER A 8 -58.64 -14.51 -46.77
CA SER A 8 -58.13 -13.93 -45.52
C SER A 8 -56.92 -14.71 -45.03
N LEU A 9 -55.74 -14.08 -45.10
CA LEU A 9 -54.48 -14.58 -44.59
C LEU A 9 -54.39 -14.26 -43.06
N PRO A 10 -54.24 -15.22 -42.15
CA PRO A 10 -54.05 -14.92 -40.73
C PRO A 10 -52.64 -14.38 -40.51
N LEU A 11 -52.51 -13.16 -40.04
CA LEU A 11 -51.29 -12.53 -39.57
C LEU A 11 -50.94 -13.15 -38.22
N ALA A 12 -49.98 -14.10 -38.22
CA ALA A 12 -49.45 -14.67 -36.99
C ALA A 12 -48.57 -13.61 -36.30
N LEU A 13 -49.10 -13.04 -35.23
CA LEU A 13 -48.37 -12.10 -34.37
C LEU A 13 -47.36 -12.92 -33.53
N ALA A 14 -46.10 -12.95 -33.99
CA ALA A 14 -45.00 -13.52 -33.21
C ALA A 14 -44.73 -12.57 -32.04
N ALA A 15 -45.18 -12.96 -30.84
CA ALA A 15 -44.79 -12.27 -29.61
C ALA A 15 -43.27 -12.43 -29.41
N PRO A 16 -42.52 -11.35 -29.14
CA PRO A 16 -41.11 -11.49 -28.75
C PRO A 16 -41.04 -12.30 -27.46
N LEU A 17 -40.25 -13.37 -27.46
CA LEU A 17 -39.83 -14.07 -26.24
C LEU A 17 -39.02 -13.03 -25.41
N ALA A 18 -39.69 -12.39 -24.45
CA ALA A 18 -39.03 -11.62 -23.45
C ALA A 18 -38.08 -12.58 -22.73
N GLY A 19 -36.76 -12.45 -23.00
CA GLY A 19 -35.75 -13.15 -22.25
C GLY A 19 -35.96 -12.84 -20.77
N ALA A 20 -36.24 -13.86 -19.96
CA ALA A 20 -36.38 -13.68 -18.53
C ALA A 20 -35.05 -13.10 -18.01
N GLU A 21 -35.04 -11.82 -17.62
CA GLU A 21 -33.90 -11.22 -16.93
C GLU A 21 -33.66 -12.04 -15.67
N THR A 22 -32.52 -12.73 -15.62
CA THR A 22 -32.14 -13.51 -14.47
C THR A 22 -31.91 -12.55 -13.31
N ALA A 23 -32.70 -12.67 -12.25
CA ALA A 23 -32.50 -11.87 -11.06
C ALA A 23 -31.07 -12.10 -10.54
N THR A 24 -30.39 -11.05 -10.18
CA THR A 24 -29.01 -11.12 -9.70
C THR A 24 -28.84 -10.43 -8.35
N LEU A 25 -27.86 -10.89 -7.58
CA LEU A 25 -27.46 -10.29 -6.32
C LEU A 25 -25.96 -9.92 -6.41
N THR A 26 -25.67 -8.64 -6.23
CA THR A 26 -24.29 -8.16 -6.14
C THR A 26 -23.91 -7.98 -4.68
N VAL A 27 -22.80 -8.58 -4.27
CA VAL A 27 -22.29 -8.51 -2.89
C VAL A 27 -20.80 -8.18 -2.93
N THR A 28 -20.36 -7.36 -1.99
CA THR A 28 -18.94 -7.13 -1.73
C THR A 28 -18.53 -7.96 -0.52
N GLY A 29 -17.46 -8.73 -0.68
CA GLY A 29 -16.80 -9.45 0.40
C GLY A 29 -15.46 -8.85 0.74
N GLU A 30 -15.07 -8.97 1.99
CA GLU A 30 -13.83 -8.47 2.55
C GLU A 30 -13.08 -9.60 3.23
N GLY A 31 -11.78 -9.68 2.97
CA GLY A 31 -10.87 -10.60 3.66
C GLY A 31 -9.76 -9.82 4.33
N ARG A 32 -9.31 -10.28 5.50
CA ARG A 32 -8.27 -9.60 6.27
C ARG A 32 -7.44 -10.61 7.04
N VAL A 33 -6.13 -10.59 6.77
CA VAL A 33 -5.14 -11.41 7.45
C VAL A 33 -4.26 -10.53 8.31
N GLU A 34 -4.21 -10.78 9.61
CA GLU A 34 -3.32 -10.11 10.54
C GLU A 34 -2.07 -10.95 10.76
N VAL A 35 -0.90 -10.29 10.72
CA VAL A 35 0.40 -10.95 10.85
C VAL A 35 1.39 -10.04 11.55
N ALA A 36 2.30 -10.62 12.34
CA ALA A 36 3.46 -9.89 12.84
C ALA A 36 4.41 -9.60 11.66
N PRO A 37 4.91 -8.36 11.52
CA PRO A 37 5.92 -8.06 10.50
C PRO A 37 7.22 -8.79 10.80
N ASP A 38 7.97 -9.11 9.76
CA ASP A 38 9.26 -9.78 9.83
C ASP A 38 10.43 -8.91 9.34
N MET A 39 10.10 -7.75 8.75
CA MET A 39 11.09 -6.77 8.33
C MET A 39 10.61 -5.34 8.56
N ALA A 40 11.55 -4.39 8.45
CA ALA A 40 11.26 -2.96 8.47
C ALA A 40 12.00 -2.24 7.37
N ARG A 41 11.42 -1.16 6.89
CA ARG A 41 12.07 -0.15 6.07
C ARG A 41 12.24 1.10 6.88
N ILE A 42 13.49 1.59 6.99
CA ILE A 42 13.80 2.86 7.64
C ILE A 42 14.29 3.88 6.61
N THR A 43 13.97 5.13 6.86
CA THR A 43 14.44 6.26 6.05
C THR A 43 15.37 7.10 6.89
N LEU A 44 16.59 7.32 6.40
CA LEU A 44 17.63 8.08 7.07
C LEU A 44 17.92 9.35 6.25
N GLY A 45 17.88 10.51 6.90
CA GLY A 45 18.27 11.78 6.33
C GLY A 45 19.65 12.19 6.81
N LEU A 46 20.53 12.55 5.86
CA LEU A 46 21.83 13.13 6.11
C LEU A 46 21.84 14.55 5.59
N ARG A 47 22.50 15.46 6.29
CA ARG A 47 22.59 16.87 5.89
C ARG A 47 24.00 17.40 6.15
N ALA A 48 24.51 18.14 5.19
CA ALA A 48 25.78 18.84 5.31
C ALA A 48 25.61 20.27 4.82
N ARG A 49 26.17 21.24 5.57
CA ARG A 49 26.15 22.64 5.22
C ARG A 49 27.57 23.16 5.04
N GLU A 50 27.82 23.81 3.90
CA GLU A 50 29.11 24.36 3.53
C GLU A 50 28.95 25.72 2.84
N ALA A 51 30.05 26.47 2.73
CA ALA A 51 30.06 27.76 2.06
C ALA A 51 29.80 27.67 0.55
N THR A 52 30.13 26.54 -0.08
CA THR A 52 29.95 26.31 -1.50
C THR A 52 29.04 25.10 -1.78
N ALA A 53 28.35 25.11 -2.91
CA ALA A 53 27.51 24.02 -3.36
C ALA A 53 28.31 22.70 -3.53
N GLU A 54 29.51 22.79 -4.11
CA GLU A 54 30.39 21.62 -4.29
C GLU A 54 30.84 21.04 -2.94
N GLY A 55 31.24 21.92 -1.99
CA GLY A 55 31.59 21.50 -0.63
C GLY A 55 30.44 20.78 0.09
N ALA A 56 29.25 21.34 0.02
CA ALA A 56 28.05 20.73 0.65
C ALA A 56 27.75 19.35 0.07
N LEU A 57 27.79 19.20 -1.26
CA LEU A 57 27.58 17.90 -1.91
C LEU A 57 28.69 16.90 -1.54
N ALA A 58 29.95 17.33 -1.53
CA ALA A 58 31.07 16.46 -1.17
C ALA A 58 30.99 15.97 0.28
N ALA A 59 30.62 16.86 1.22
CA ALA A 59 30.42 16.53 2.64
C ALA A 59 29.24 15.56 2.83
N ALA A 60 28.10 15.82 2.18
CA ALA A 60 26.93 14.94 2.23
C ALA A 60 27.23 13.54 1.65
N ALA A 61 27.97 13.48 0.53
CA ALA A 61 28.42 12.21 -0.05
C ALA A 61 29.37 11.44 0.87
N GLY A 62 30.27 12.15 1.57
CA GLY A 62 31.15 11.56 2.58
C GLY A 62 30.37 10.93 3.75
N GLN A 63 29.39 11.65 4.29
CA GLN A 63 28.51 11.15 5.34
C GLN A 63 27.70 9.92 4.87
N ALA A 64 27.12 9.99 3.67
CA ALA A 64 26.36 8.87 3.10
C ALA A 64 27.23 7.61 2.98
N ARG A 65 28.47 7.76 2.47
CA ARG A 65 29.42 6.65 2.37
C ARG A 65 29.73 6.05 3.75
N ALA A 66 30.00 6.88 4.75
CA ALA A 66 30.30 6.41 6.09
C ALA A 66 29.12 5.63 6.73
N VAL A 67 27.88 6.07 6.51
CA VAL A 67 26.67 5.35 6.98
C VAL A 67 26.53 4.03 6.24
N LEU A 68 26.65 4.02 4.91
CA LEU A 68 26.54 2.80 4.09
C LEU A 68 27.61 1.76 4.46
N GLU A 69 28.86 2.17 4.67
CA GLU A 69 29.95 1.29 5.11
C GLU A 69 29.66 0.67 6.48
N ARG A 70 29.17 1.45 7.45
CA ARG A 70 28.85 0.96 8.79
C ARG A 70 27.68 -0.03 8.78
N LEU A 71 26.62 0.29 8.03
CA LEU A 71 25.48 -0.60 7.90
C LEU A 71 25.86 -1.90 7.17
N GLY A 72 26.68 -1.81 6.14
CA GLY A 72 27.22 -2.99 5.45
C GLY A 72 28.07 -3.86 6.37
N ALA A 73 28.96 -3.25 7.19
CA ALA A 73 29.75 -3.96 8.18
C ALA A 73 28.90 -4.62 9.27
N ALA A 74 27.73 -4.06 9.60
CA ALA A 74 26.73 -4.65 10.50
C ALA A 74 25.87 -5.73 9.84
N GLY A 75 26.13 -6.09 8.58
CA GLY A 75 25.47 -7.20 7.88
C GLY A 75 24.22 -6.82 7.09
N VAL A 76 24.00 -5.52 6.83
CA VAL A 76 22.96 -5.09 5.89
C VAL A 76 23.46 -5.34 4.47
N ALA A 77 22.70 -6.09 3.67
CA ALA A 77 23.09 -6.41 2.30
C ALA A 77 23.07 -5.15 1.40
N ALA A 78 23.94 -5.08 0.40
CA ALA A 78 24.01 -3.94 -0.50
C ALA A 78 22.68 -3.67 -1.25
N GLU A 79 21.93 -4.72 -1.55
CA GLU A 79 20.60 -4.65 -2.17
C GLU A 79 19.53 -4.04 -1.27
N ASP A 80 19.76 -4.02 0.04
CA ASP A 80 18.86 -3.45 1.05
C ASP A 80 19.20 -1.98 1.40
N LEU A 81 20.22 -1.43 0.75
CA LEU A 81 20.69 -0.05 0.91
C LEU A 81 20.41 0.74 -0.37
N GLN A 82 19.60 1.78 -0.29
CA GLN A 82 19.24 2.58 -1.46
C GLN A 82 19.32 4.08 -1.15
N THR A 83 19.94 4.85 -2.05
CA THR A 83 19.79 6.30 -2.05
C THR A 83 18.50 6.65 -2.79
N VAL A 84 17.57 7.31 -2.08
CA VAL A 84 16.24 7.68 -2.63
C VAL A 84 16.16 9.12 -3.07
N ALA A 85 16.95 10.01 -2.45
CA ALA A 85 16.98 11.41 -2.84
C ALA A 85 18.33 12.07 -2.54
N ILE A 86 18.68 13.02 -3.39
CA ILE A 86 19.77 13.97 -3.15
C ILE A 86 19.20 15.37 -3.39
N ARG A 87 19.45 16.30 -2.47
CA ARG A 87 18.99 17.69 -2.55
C ARG A 87 20.17 18.62 -2.35
N LEU A 88 20.05 19.83 -2.91
CA LEU A 88 21.00 20.92 -2.71
C LEU A 88 20.20 22.22 -2.71
N ASP A 89 20.22 22.90 -1.60
CA ASP A 89 19.47 24.13 -1.40
C ASP A 89 20.41 25.26 -0.94
N PRO A 90 20.25 26.51 -1.45
CA PRO A 90 20.95 27.66 -0.93
C PRO A 90 20.38 28.04 0.45
N VAL A 91 21.25 28.33 1.38
CA VAL A 91 20.89 28.84 2.68
C VAL A 91 20.85 30.38 2.61
N MET A 92 19.64 30.91 2.69
CA MET A 92 19.39 32.35 2.59
C MET A 92 19.38 33.02 3.97
N VAL A 93 20.03 34.19 4.06
CA VAL A 93 19.94 35.08 5.21
C VAL A 93 19.11 36.29 4.84
N TYR A 94 18.12 36.55 5.69
CA TYR A 94 17.23 37.72 5.60
C TYR A 94 17.57 38.67 6.74
N ALA A 95 18.02 39.88 6.44
CA ALA A 95 18.26 40.90 7.43
C ALA A 95 17.28 42.07 7.22
N GLU A 96 16.90 42.74 8.31
CA GLU A 96 16.02 43.89 8.26
C GLU A 96 16.72 45.01 7.45
N ASN A 97 16.07 45.54 6.43
CA ASN A 97 16.57 46.59 5.52
C ASN A 97 17.74 46.19 4.59
N ALA A 98 17.97 44.87 4.34
CA ALA A 98 18.94 44.43 3.36
C ALA A 98 18.32 43.40 2.39
N ALA A 99 18.84 43.33 1.17
CA ALA A 99 18.46 42.27 0.22
C ALA A 99 18.85 40.90 0.76
N PRO A 100 18.03 39.86 0.55
CA PRO A 100 18.41 38.47 0.89
C PRO A 100 19.72 38.10 0.24
N ARG A 101 20.61 37.40 0.98
CA ARG A 101 21.87 36.92 0.47
C ARG A 101 22.06 35.44 0.76
N ILE A 102 22.77 34.75 -0.12
CA ILE A 102 23.19 33.36 0.12
C ILE A 102 24.33 33.37 1.15
N GLU A 103 24.18 32.63 2.24
CA GLU A 103 25.18 32.44 3.27
C GLU A 103 26.02 31.17 3.06
N GLY A 104 25.43 30.17 2.39
CA GLY A 104 26.01 28.88 2.11
C GLY A 104 25.02 27.99 1.39
N TYR A 105 25.34 26.70 1.37
CA TYR A 105 24.52 25.67 0.73
C TYR A 105 24.34 24.51 1.69
N GLU A 106 23.14 23.92 1.69
CA GLU A 106 22.85 22.69 2.40
C GLU A 106 22.58 21.56 1.39
N ALA A 107 23.36 20.49 1.50
CA ALA A 107 23.12 19.27 0.74
C ALA A 107 22.49 18.23 1.64
N GLY A 108 21.43 17.58 1.16
CA GLY A 108 20.73 16.49 1.83
C GLY A 108 20.80 15.20 1.02
N THR A 109 21.01 14.09 1.70
CA THR A 109 20.91 12.75 1.11
C THR A 109 19.93 11.92 1.92
N THR A 110 18.99 11.27 1.25
CA THR A 110 18.02 10.35 1.90
C THR A 110 18.36 8.92 1.50
N LEU A 111 18.57 8.08 2.50
CA LEU A 111 18.81 6.65 2.34
C LEU A 111 17.58 5.87 2.81
N ALA A 112 17.15 4.88 2.03
CA ALA A 112 16.22 3.84 2.47
C ALA A 112 17.03 2.59 2.80
N VAL A 113 16.75 2.02 3.98
CA VAL A 113 17.42 0.81 4.48
C VAL A 113 16.36 -0.22 4.81
N ARG A 114 16.45 -1.41 4.21
CA ARG A 114 15.60 -2.54 4.53
C ARG A 114 16.28 -3.39 5.60
N VAL A 115 15.61 -3.58 6.70
CA VAL A 115 16.09 -4.38 7.84
C VAL A 115 15.32 -5.69 7.89
N ARG A 116 15.96 -6.79 7.52
CA ARG A 116 15.36 -8.12 7.40
C ARG A 116 15.25 -8.87 8.74
N ARG A 117 15.81 -8.32 9.82
CA ARG A 117 15.75 -8.86 11.17
C ARG A 117 15.45 -7.75 12.15
N LEU A 118 14.25 -7.77 12.71
CA LEU A 118 13.77 -6.68 13.56
C LEU A 118 14.51 -6.57 14.90
N GLU A 119 15.09 -7.66 15.39
CA GLU A 119 15.83 -7.68 16.66
C GLU A 119 17.08 -6.78 16.60
N GLY A 120 17.64 -6.58 15.39
CA GLY A 120 18.80 -5.71 15.16
C GLY A 120 18.47 -4.25 14.88
N LEU A 121 17.18 -3.89 14.77
CA LEU A 121 16.76 -2.58 14.29
C LEU A 121 17.29 -1.42 15.15
N GLY A 122 17.23 -1.53 16.46
CA GLY A 122 17.73 -0.50 17.38
C GLY A 122 19.24 -0.26 17.19
N ALA A 123 20.03 -1.32 17.16
CA ALA A 123 21.47 -1.23 16.96
C ALA A 123 21.84 -0.62 15.57
N LEU A 124 21.07 -0.92 14.52
CA LEU A 124 21.27 -0.33 13.21
C LEU A 124 20.94 1.18 13.19
N LEU A 125 19.92 1.61 13.93
CA LEU A 125 19.61 3.03 14.11
C LEU A 125 20.74 3.76 14.84
N ASP A 126 21.27 3.18 15.93
CA ASP A 126 22.40 3.75 16.67
C ASP A 126 23.64 3.89 15.76
N LEU A 127 23.93 2.88 14.96
CA LEU A 127 25.03 2.92 13.97
C LEU A 127 24.84 3.98 12.90
N ALA A 128 23.60 4.16 12.43
CA ALA A 128 23.26 5.19 11.44
C ALA A 128 23.48 6.60 12.01
N VAL A 129 22.99 6.85 13.22
CA VAL A 129 23.18 8.14 13.92
C VAL A 129 24.67 8.39 14.19
N ALA A 130 25.41 7.40 14.69
CA ALA A 130 26.86 7.50 14.87
C ALA A 130 27.63 7.68 13.55
N GLY A 131 27.04 7.30 12.43
CA GLY A 131 27.56 7.52 11.08
C GLY A 131 27.28 8.90 10.50
N GLY A 132 26.46 9.71 11.18
CA GLY A 132 26.11 11.07 10.72
C GLY A 132 24.69 11.22 10.19
N ALA A 133 23.81 10.22 10.37
CA ALA A 133 22.39 10.41 10.10
C ALA A 133 21.81 11.47 11.05
N ALA A 134 21.33 12.56 10.48
CA ALA A 134 20.78 13.69 11.24
C ALA A 134 19.27 13.52 11.50
N GLU A 135 18.62 12.64 10.75
CA GLU A 135 17.18 12.44 10.80
C GLU A 135 16.83 10.97 10.57
N VAL A 136 15.93 10.45 11.37
CA VAL A 136 15.23 9.18 11.10
C VAL A 136 13.82 9.53 10.65
N GLY A 137 13.57 9.43 9.35
CA GLY A 137 12.33 9.91 8.71
C GLY A 137 11.13 8.98 8.88
N GLY A 138 11.31 7.82 9.49
CA GLY A 138 10.25 6.87 9.80
C GLY A 138 10.69 5.43 9.72
N ILE A 139 9.89 4.57 10.38
CA ILE A 139 10.01 3.11 10.35
C ILE A 139 8.68 2.58 9.82
N VAL A 140 8.74 1.83 8.72
CA VAL A 140 7.59 1.13 8.15
C VAL A 140 7.84 -0.36 8.32
N PHE A 141 6.95 -1.02 9.05
CA PHE A 141 7.00 -2.47 9.21
C PHE A 141 6.33 -3.16 8.03
N GLU A 142 6.96 -4.19 7.51
CA GLU A 142 6.54 -4.90 6.30
C GLU A 142 6.68 -6.41 6.51
N VAL A 143 6.13 -7.18 5.59
CA VAL A 143 6.35 -8.63 5.46
C VAL A 143 7.20 -8.87 4.23
N ALA A 144 8.21 -9.72 4.37
CA ALA A 144 9.15 -10.02 3.27
C ALA A 144 8.46 -10.72 2.09
N ASP A 145 7.50 -11.62 2.38
CA ASP A 145 6.71 -12.32 1.35
C ASP A 145 5.20 -12.08 1.60
N PRO A 146 4.59 -11.02 1.05
CA PRO A 146 3.19 -10.72 1.23
C PRO A 146 2.24 -11.61 0.40
N GLN A 147 2.71 -12.25 -0.69
CA GLN A 147 1.88 -12.99 -1.64
C GLN A 147 1.00 -14.08 -0.99
N PRO A 148 1.53 -14.99 -0.15
CA PRO A 148 0.69 -16.02 0.48
C PRO A 148 -0.39 -15.45 1.40
N LEU A 149 -0.12 -14.28 2.01
CA LEU A 149 -1.07 -13.59 2.89
C LEU A 149 -2.14 -12.88 2.09
N GLU A 150 -1.77 -12.26 0.97
CA GLU A 150 -2.71 -11.67 0.02
C GLU A 150 -3.64 -12.73 -0.57
N ASP A 151 -3.13 -13.91 -0.94
CA ASP A 151 -3.93 -15.00 -1.46
C ASP A 151 -4.92 -15.54 -0.41
N ARG A 152 -4.50 -15.60 0.86
CA ARG A 152 -5.42 -15.91 1.96
C ARG A 152 -6.49 -14.85 2.13
N ALA A 153 -6.13 -13.57 2.11
CA ALA A 153 -7.08 -12.48 2.18
C ALA A 153 -8.10 -12.52 1.03
N ARG A 154 -7.67 -12.83 -0.21
CA ARG A 154 -8.56 -13.05 -1.36
C ARG A 154 -9.53 -14.20 -1.12
N ALA A 155 -9.04 -15.33 -0.63
CA ALA A 155 -9.88 -16.49 -0.32
C ALA A 155 -10.93 -16.17 0.77
N GLU A 156 -10.54 -15.46 1.83
CA GLU A 156 -11.44 -14.99 2.88
C GLU A 156 -12.49 -14.01 2.34
N ALA A 157 -12.10 -13.08 1.45
CA ALA A 157 -13.02 -12.13 0.81
C ALA A 157 -14.10 -12.86 -0.02
N VAL A 158 -13.72 -13.89 -0.79
CA VAL A 158 -14.68 -14.71 -1.55
C VAL A 158 -15.61 -15.48 -0.62
N ALA A 159 -15.09 -16.05 0.47
CA ALA A 159 -15.90 -16.75 1.45
C ALA A 159 -16.90 -15.81 2.15
N ASP A 160 -16.48 -14.60 2.51
CA ASP A 160 -17.33 -13.58 3.11
C ASP A 160 -18.44 -13.13 2.14
N ALA A 161 -18.09 -12.86 0.86
CA ALA A 161 -19.08 -12.53 -0.16
C ALA A 161 -20.16 -13.61 -0.30
N ARG A 162 -19.75 -14.89 -0.37
CA ARG A 162 -20.68 -16.03 -0.45
C ARG A 162 -21.58 -16.14 0.78
N ARG A 163 -21.01 -15.98 1.97
CA ARG A 163 -21.78 -16.01 3.23
C ARG A 163 -22.82 -14.90 3.26
N ARG A 164 -22.43 -13.66 2.92
CA ARG A 164 -23.36 -12.50 2.87
C ARG A 164 -24.45 -12.74 1.83
N ALA A 165 -24.09 -13.21 0.63
CA ALA A 165 -25.04 -13.50 -0.43
C ALA A 165 -26.07 -14.56 -0.01
N GLY A 166 -25.62 -15.63 0.65
CA GLY A 166 -26.51 -16.67 1.17
C GLY A 166 -27.53 -16.14 2.18
N VAL A 167 -27.09 -15.30 3.12
CA VAL A 167 -27.98 -14.68 4.12
C VAL A 167 -29.02 -13.79 3.44
N ILE A 168 -28.62 -12.97 2.46
CA ILE A 168 -29.50 -12.04 1.76
C ILE A 168 -30.51 -12.82 0.91
N ALA A 169 -30.06 -13.82 0.13
CA ALA A 169 -30.93 -14.62 -0.71
C ALA A 169 -31.97 -15.36 0.13
N GLN A 170 -31.56 -15.99 1.22
CA GLN A 170 -32.48 -16.67 2.15
C GLN A 170 -33.50 -15.71 2.76
N ALA A 171 -33.10 -14.53 3.19
CA ALA A 171 -34.02 -13.52 3.76
C ALA A 171 -35.01 -12.99 2.72
N ALA A 172 -34.60 -12.97 1.43
CA ALA A 172 -35.49 -12.61 0.32
C ALA A 172 -36.40 -13.76 -0.16
N GLY A 173 -36.29 -14.95 0.41
CA GLY A 173 -37.04 -16.13 -0.03
C GLY A 173 -36.58 -16.66 -1.39
N LEU A 174 -35.32 -16.47 -1.73
CA LEU A 174 -34.70 -16.89 -3.00
C LEU A 174 -33.55 -17.87 -2.76
N ALA A 175 -33.28 -18.70 -3.75
CA ALA A 175 -32.10 -19.57 -3.74
C ALA A 175 -30.90 -18.84 -4.38
N LEU A 176 -29.71 -18.95 -3.74
CA LEU A 176 -28.47 -18.43 -4.29
C LEU A 176 -27.97 -19.36 -5.40
N GLY A 177 -27.87 -18.82 -6.60
CA GLY A 177 -27.40 -19.55 -7.79
C GLY A 177 -25.89 -19.43 -8.02
N PRO A 178 -25.43 -19.77 -9.21
CA PRO A 178 -24.02 -19.69 -9.59
C PRO A 178 -23.51 -18.26 -9.62
N VAL A 179 -22.20 -18.14 -9.55
CA VAL A 179 -21.49 -16.89 -9.78
C VAL A 179 -21.60 -16.50 -11.25
N VAL A 180 -22.00 -15.27 -11.51
CA VAL A 180 -22.13 -14.68 -12.86
C VAL A 180 -20.89 -13.86 -13.18
N GLU A 181 -20.39 -13.09 -12.20
CA GLU A 181 -19.24 -12.20 -12.38
C GLU A 181 -18.46 -12.09 -11.06
N ILE A 182 -17.14 -12.03 -11.17
CA ILE A 182 -16.24 -11.69 -10.08
C ILE A 182 -15.34 -10.55 -10.52
N THR A 183 -15.26 -9.52 -9.71
CA THR A 183 -14.33 -8.40 -9.89
C THR A 183 -13.51 -8.25 -8.64
N GLU A 184 -12.19 -8.30 -8.76
CA GLU A 184 -11.29 -7.94 -7.67
C GLU A 184 -11.27 -6.42 -7.52
N GLY A 185 -11.59 -5.93 -6.33
CA GLY A 185 -11.48 -4.51 -6.00
C GLY A 185 -10.02 -4.13 -5.78
N ALA A 186 -9.71 -2.83 -5.88
CA ALA A 186 -8.42 -2.36 -5.39
C ALA A 186 -8.28 -2.77 -3.92
N ALA A 187 -7.13 -3.36 -3.57
CA ALA A 187 -6.84 -3.66 -2.17
C ALA A 187 -7.09 -2.39 -1.35
N ALA A 188 -7.97 -2.45 -0.37
CA ALA A 188 -8.16 -1.33 0.52
C ALA A 188 -6.80 -1.08 1.17
N ALA A 189 -6.25 0.12 0.98
CA ALA A 189 -5.04 0.53 1.68
C ALA A 189 -5.28 0.25 3.17
N ALA A 190 -4.41 -0.54 3.78
CA ALA A 190 -4.51 -0.82 5.20
C ALA A 190 -4.69 0.53 5.94
N PRO A 191 -5.62 0.62 6.90
CA PRO A 191 -5.74 1.80 7.73
C PRO A 191 -4.37 2.15 8.27
N GLY A 192 -3.98 3.42 8.14
CA GLY A 192 -2.64 3.90 8.42
C GLY A 192 -2.02 3.27 9.65
N VAL A 193 -0.80 2.81 9.48
CA VAL A 193 0.05 2.31 10.56
C VAL A 193 0.01 3.34 11.70
N PRO A 194 -0.23 2.96 12.95
CA PRO A 194 -0.16 3.89 14.06
C PRO A 194 1.20 4.57 14.03
N MET A 195 1.24 5.89 13.83
CA MET A 195 2.46 6.66 14.00
C MET A 195 2.88 6.54 15.45
N LEU A 196 3.91 5.73 15.73
CA LEU A 196 4.53 5.64 17.03
C LEU A 196 5.12 7.03 17.36
N ARG A 197 4.59 7.67 18.39
CA ARG A 197 5.24 8.84 18.99
C ARG A 197 6.43 8.32 19.79
N PHE A 198 7.62 8.70 19.37
CA PHE A 198 8.86 8.37 20.05
C PHE A 198 8.87 9.05 21.43
N ALA A 199 8.94 8.29 22.50
CA ALA A 199 9.28 8.78 23.83
C ALA A 199 10.78 8.53 24.05
N GLU A 200 11.49 9.55 24.50
CA GLU A 200 12.93 9.52 24.78
C GLU A 200 13.26 8.46 25.86
N ALA A 201 13.97 7.40 25.46
CA ALA A 201 14.71 6.56 26.39
C ALA A 201 15.90 5.91 25.65
N ALA A 202 17.06 5.88 26.28
CA ALA A 202 18.24 5.18 25.79
C ALA A 202 17.90 3.70 25.55
N GLY A 203 18.09 3.22 24.30
CA GLY A 203 17.62 1.90 23.86
C GLY A 203 16.13 1.94 23.50
N MET A 204 15.78 2.59 22.38
CA MET A 204 14.38 2.79 21.93
C MET A 204 13.67 1.44 21.76
N PRO A 205 12.67 1.09 22.61
CA PRO A 205 11.88 -0.11 22.41
C PRO A 205 11.03 0.06 21.17
N VAL A 206 11.32 -0.73 20.15
CA VAL A 206 10.53 -0.76 18.91
C VAL A 206 9.50 -1.89 19.05
N ALA A 207 8.23 -1.54 19.10
CA ALA A 207 7.12 -2.50 19.12
C ALA A 207 6.50 -2.57 17.72
N PRO A 208 6.72 -3.64 16.94
CA PRO A 208 6.26 -3.73 15.56
C PRO A 208 4.73 -3.90 15.42
N GLY A 209 4.04 -4.36 16.47
CA GLY A 209 2.61 -4.62 16.42
C GLY A 209 2.22 -5.71 15.42
N GLN A 210 1.03 -5.59 14.85
CA GLN A 210 0.55 -6.42 13.73
C GLN A 210 0.18 -5.54 12.55
N ILE A 211 0.40 -6.04 11.37
CA ILE A 211 -0.05 -5.43 10.11
C ILE A 211 -1.20 -6.25 9.55
N ALA A 212 -2.14 -5.57 8.89
CA ALA A 212 -3.29 -6.20 8.26
C ALA A 212 -3.13 -6.16 6.74
N ILE A 213 -3.20 -7.30 6.11
CA ILE A 213 -3.26 -7.44 4.65
C ILE A 213 -4.71 -7.74 4.30
N GLY A 214 -5.31 -6.89 3.46
CA GLY A 214 -6.72 -6.97 3.11
C GLY A 214 -6.93 -7.20 1.62
N ALA A 215 -8.04 -7.85 1.28
CA ALA A 215 -8.54 -7.97 -0.08
C ALA A 215 -10.05 -7.69 -0.11
N THR A 216 -10.52 -7.15 -1.23
CA THR A 216 -11.94 -6.90 -1.46
C THR A 216 -12.34 -7.51 -2.80
N VAL A 217 -13.45 -8.22 -2.81
CA VAL A 217 -14.03 -8.78 -4.05
C VAL A 217 -15.49 -8.37 -4.17
N ARG A 218 -15.90 -8.04 -5.39
CA ARG A 218 -17.30 -7.88 -5.76
C ARG A 218 -17.73 -9.10 -6.54
N ILE A 219 -18.82 -9.75 -6.13
CA ILE A 219 -19.35 -10.95 -6.78
C ILE A 219 -20.82 -10.72 -7.13
N VAL A 220 -21.19 -11.05 -8.36
CA VAL A 220 -22.55 -11.10 -8.84
C VAL A 220 -22.99 -12.57 -8.88
N PHE A 221 -24.07 -12.88 -8.17
CA PHE A 221 -24.68 -14.20 -8.15
C PHE A 221 -26.01 -14.16 -8.92
N ALA A 222 -26.34 -15.22 -9.61
CA ALA A 222 -27.70 -15.44 -10.08
C ALA A 222 -28.61 -15.79 -8.89
N LEU A 223 -29.88 -15.39 -8.96
CA LEU A 223 -30.91 -15.77 -8.00
C LEU A 223 -31.99 -16.59 -8.73
N SER A 224 -32.55 -17.57 -8.02
CA SER A 224 -33.67 -18.37 -8.52
C SER A 224 -34.78 -18.49 -7.46
N PRO A 225 -36.00 -18.81 -7.84
CA PRO A 225 -37.02 -19.28 -6.87
C PRO A 225 -36.49 -20.46 -6.07
N PRO A 226 -36.95 -20.64 -4.83
CA PRO A 226 -36.55 -21.72 -3.94
C PRO A 226 -36.88 -23.11 -4.47
#